data_05d3653bd1df6ec241b5264ecbcaf04a
#
_entry.id   05d3653bd1df6ec241b5264ecbcaf04a
#
_cell.length_a   1.000
_cell.length_b   1.000
_cell.length_c   1.000
_cell.angle_alpha   90.00
_cell.angle_beta   90.00
_cell.angle_gamma   90.00
#
_symmetry.space_group_name_H-M   'P 1'
#
loop_
_entity.id
_entity.type
_entity.pdbx_description
1 polymer ?
#
loop_
_entity_poly.entity_id
_entity_poly.type
_entity_poly.pdbx_seq_one_letter_code
_entity_poly.pdbx_strand_id
1 'polypeptide(L)'
;MTSRRELANAIRALSMDAVQKANSGHPGAPMGMADIAEVLWNGHLKFNPTNSKWSDRDRFVLSNGHGSMLIYSLLHLTGFDLSMQDIKDFRKLHAKTAGHPEYGYADGIETTTGPLGQGITNAVGMAIAERTLAAQFNKPGHDIVDHNTYVFMGDGCLMEGLSHESSAMAGTLGLGKLTAFWDDNDISIDGHISDWMERDVAGRFESYGWHVIRDVDGHDAGAVDAAITAAKAETAKPTLICTKTTIGFGSPNLCGTHNCHGAPLGDEEIAATRKELGWDHAPFEIPDNVYSGWDHKEQGATDEAAWNDKFAAYKAAFPEDASEFERRMAGDLPADFEVEMDKFIAQTQTDMPNIASRKASQNAIEAMGPLLPEMFGGSADLTGSNLTNWSGTVKVTPDNANGNYISWGVREFGMAHMMNGMVLHGGFKVYGATFFMFMEFMRNALRMSAL
;
A
#
# COMPACT_ATOMS: atom_id res chain seq x y z
N MET A 1 -2.23 -9.70 -31.00
CA MET A 1 -2.06 -9.34 -29.57
C MET A 1 -3.31 -8.61 -29.14
N THR A 2 -3.85 -8.92 -27.99
CA THR A 2 -4.97 -8.22 -27.36
C THR A 2 -4.58 -6.76 -27.13
N SER A 3 -5.46 -5.82 -27.38
CA SER A 3 -5.17 -4.40 -27.16
C SER A 3 -5.18 -4.06 -25.67
N ARG A 4 -4.41 -3.05 -25.25
CA ARG A 4 -4.43 -2.54 -23.85
C ARG A 4 -5.85 -2.14 -23.44
N ARG A 5 -6.62 -1.52 -24.33
CA ARG A 5 -8.03 -1.15 -24.09
C ARG A 5 -8.91 -2.36 -23.81
N GLU A 6 -8.73 -3.46 -24.55
CA GLU A 6 -9.47 -4.70 -24.33
C GLU A 6 -9.11 -5.34 -22.97
N LEU A 7 -7.83 -5.29 -22.58
CA LEU A 7 -7.38 -5.73 -21.26
C LEU A 7 -8.01 -4.89 -20.14
N ALA A 8 -8.01 -3.57 -20.26
CA ALA A 8 -8.67 -2.67 -19.32
C ALA A 8 -10.20 -2.90 -19.26
N ASN A 9 -10.83 -3.21 -20.40
CA ASN A 9 -12.26 -3.50 -20.45
C ASN A 9 -12.64 -4.78 -19.71
N ALA A 10 -11.73 -5.73 -19.53
CA ALA A 10 -11.97 -6.90 -18.69
C ALA A 10 -12.15 -6.49 -17.20
N ILE A 11 -11.36 -5.54 -16.70
CA ILE A 11 -11.54 -4.98 -15.35
C ILE A 11 -12.91 -4.31 -15.23
N ARG A 12 -13.30 -3.50 -16.22
CA ARG A 12 -14.61 -2.82 -16.26
C ARG A 12 -15.76 -3.82 -16.23
N ALA A 13 -15.68 -4.85 -17.08
CA ALA A 13 -16.69 -5.90 -17.17
C ALA A 13 -16.84 -6.66 -15.85
N LEU A 14 -15.73 -7.16 -15.26
CA LEU A 14 -15.78 -7.87 -13.99
C LEU A 14 -16.33 -6.99 -12.85
N SER A 15 -15.95 -5.71 -12.85
CA SER A 15 -16.38 -4.78 -11.78
C SER A 15 -17.88 -4.49 -11.85
N MET A 16 -18.42 -4.16 -13.04
CA MET A 16 -19.86 -3.91 -13.17
C MET A 16 -20.69 -5.18 -12.94
N ASP A 17 -20.22 -6.35 -13.41
CA ASP A 17 -20.92 -7.63 -13.25
C ASP A 17 -20.98 -8.06 -11.77
N ALA A 18 -19.86 -7.96 -11.03
CA ALA A 18 -19.80 -8.34 -9.63
C ALA A 18 -20.65 -7.44 -8.75
N VAL A 19 -20.58 -6.12 -8.98
CA VAL A 19 -21.40 -5.14 -8.25
C VAL A 19 -22.88 -5.34 -8.54
N GLN A 20 -23.26 -5.56 -9.80
CA GLN A 20 -24.65 -5.83 -10.20
C GLN A 20 -25.17 -7.11 -9.53
N LYS A 21 -24.39 -8.20 -9.59
CA LYS A 21 -24.77 -9.47 -8.98
C LYS A 21 -24.93 -9.38 -7.47
N ALA A 22 -24.04 -8.65 -6.80
CA ALA A 22 -24.11 -8.40 -5.37
C ALA A 22 -25.21 -7.41 -4.98
N ASN A 23 -25.78 -6.69 -5.96
CA ASN A 23 -26.71 -5.56 -5.78
C ASN A 23 -26.17 -4.54 -4.77
N SER A 24 -24.86 -4.40 -4.71
CA SER A 24 -24.14 -3.51 -3.76
C SER A 24 -22.68 -3.39 -4.17
N GLY A 25 -22.11 -2.19 -4.08
CA GLY A 25 -20.70 -1.95 -4.35
C GLY A 25 -20.45 -0.66 -5.12
N HIS A 26 -19.21 -0.45 -5.52
CA HIS A 26 -18.74 0.80 -6.12
C HIS A 26 -18.09 0.50 -7.49
N PRO A 27 -18.84 0.55 -8.60
CA PRO A 27 -18.28 0.23 -9.92
C PRO A 27 -17.53 1.41 -10.56
N GLY A 28 -17.83 2.65 -10.15
CA GLY A 28 -17.38 3.86 -10.83
C GLY A 28 -15.88 4.03 -10.87
N ALA A 29 -15.20 3.98 -9.73
CA ALA A 29 -13.74 4.11 -9.64
C ALA A 29 -13.00 2.95 -10.34
N PRO A 30 -13.36 1.66 -10.18
CA PRO A 30 -12.78 0.58 -10.96
C PRO A 30 -12.88 0.76 -12.47
N MET A 31 -14.02 1.26 -12.96
CA MET A 31 -14.21 1.50 -14.39
C MET A 31 -13.38 2.70 -14.90
N GLY A 32 -13.27 3.75 -14.08
CA GLY A 32 -12.46 4.94 -14.39
C GLY A 32 -10.97 4.66 -14.41
N MET A 33 -10.46 3.91 -13.44
CA MET A 33 -9.03 3.64 -13.27
C MET A 33 -8.51 2.42 -14.04
N ALA A 34 -9.35 1.71 -14.79
CA ALA A 34 -8.98 0.46 -15.44
C ALA A 34 -7.79 0.58 -16.41
N ASP A 35 -7.67 1.66 -17.17
CA ASP A 35 -6.54 1.88 -18.09
C ASP A 35 -5.23 2.14 -17.32
N ILE A 36 -5.29 2.92 -16.24
CA ILE A 36 -4.12 3.18 -15.37
C ILE A 36 -3.65 1.88 -14.73
N ALA A 37 -4.58 1.08 -14.24
CA ALA A 37 -4.27 -0.21 -13.62
C ALA A 37 -3.66 -1.20 -14.62
N GLU A 38 -4.17 -1.23 -15.87
CA GLU A 38 -3.59 -2.06 -16.92
C GLU A 38 -2.14 -1.69 -17.19
N VAL A 39 -1.84 -0.40 -17.37
CA VAL A 39 -0.47 0.05 -17.65
C VAL A 39 0.47 -0.27 -16.49
N LEU A 40 0.05 -0.03 -15.25
CA LEU A 40 0.88 -0.30 -14.08
C LEU A 40 1.16 -1.80 -13.91
N TRP A 41 0.12 -2.63 -13.90
CA TRP A 41 0.23 -4.05 -13.56
C TRP A 41 0.87 -4.89 -14.67
N ASN A 42 0.60 -4.57 -15.93
CA ASN A 42 1.19 -5.31 -17.07
C ASN A 42 2.56 -4.78 -17.49
N GLY A 43 2.92 -3.53 -17.15
CA GLY A 43 4.12 -2.91 -17.68
C GLY A 43 5.19 -2.56 -16.66
N HIS A 44 4.82 -2.34 -15.40
CA HIS A 44 5.75 -1.71 -14.45
C HIS A 44 5.84 -2.39 -13.09
N LEU A 45 4.77 -3.03 -12.62
CA LEU A 45 4.71 -3.64 -11.30
C LEU A 45 5.47 -4.98 -11.29
N LYS A 46 6.41 -5.11 -10.36
CA LYS A 46 7.21 -6.32 -10.15
C LYS A 46 6.54 -7.20 -9.09
N PHE A 47 5.99 -8.33 -9.48
CA PHE A 47 5.32 -9.27 -8.56
C PHE A 47 5.31 -10.70 -9.11
N ASN A 48 5.08 -11.68 -8.25
CA ASN A 48 4.85 -13.06 -8.64
C ASN A 48 3.51 -13.54 -8.08
N PRO A 49 2.47 -13.79 -8.92
CA PRO A 49 1.17 -14.22 -8.43
C PRO A 49 1.20 -15.61 -7.77
N THR A 50 2.22 -16.42 -8.05
CA THR A 50 2.40 -17.75 -7.42
C THR A 50 3.19 -17.69 -6.11
N ASN A 51 3.80 -16.53 -5.78
CA ASN A 51 4.46 -16.26 -4.50
C ASN A 51 4.17 -14.82 -4.04
N SER A 52 2.99 -14.60 -3.51
CA SER A 52 2.52 -13.31 -2.99
C SER A 52 3.35 -12.77 -1.82
N LYS A 53 4.27 -13.57 -1.27
CA LYS A 53 5.14 -13.22 -0.13
C LYS A 53 6.60 -12.98 -0.53
N TRP A 54 6.93 -12.99 -1.82
CA TRP A 54 8.27 -12.65 -2.27
C TRP A 54 8.75 -11.32 -1.67
N SER A 55 9.92 -11.33 -1.03
CA SER A 55 10.39 -10.22 -0.19
C SER A 55 10.60 -8.92 -0.98
N ASP A 56 11.14 -9.02 -2.21
CA ASP A 56 11.45 -7.86 -3.06
C ASP A 56 10.40 -7.59 -4.16
N ARG A 57 9.15 -8.07 -3.97
CA ARG A 57 8.03 -7.66 -4.82
C ARG A 57 7.70 -6.18 -4.59
N ASP A 58 7.23 -5.50 -5.61
CA ASP A 58 6.60 -4.18 -5.44
C ASP A 58 5.33 -4.30 -4.57
N ARG A 59 4.97 -3.23 -3.87
CA ARG A 59 3.76 -3.15 -3.05
C ARG A 59 2.72 -2.32 -3.77
N PHE A 60 1.51 -2.85 -3.91
CA PHE A 60 0.38 -2.12 -4.47
C PHE A 60 -0.71 -1.92 -3.40
N VAL A 61 -1.12 -0.67 -3.20
CA VAL A 61 -2.15 -0.29 -2.24
C VAL A 61 -3.30 0.43 -2.95
N LEU A 62 -4.51 -0.09 -2.80
CA LEU A 62 -5.73 0.59 -3.23
C LEU A 62 -6.28 1.40 -2.05
N SER A 63 -5.91 2.69 -1.92
CA SER A 63 -6.33 3.54 -0.81
C SER A 63 -7.81 3.91 -0.88
N ASN A 64 -8.37 4.07 -2.08
CA ASN A 64 -9.81 4.17 -2.32
C ASN A 64 -10.44 2.76 -2.33
N GLY A 65 -10.32 2.06 -1.19
CA GLY A 65 -10.68 0.66 -1.03
C GLY A 65 -12.15 0.31 -1.27
N HIS A 66 -13.05 1.32 -1.33
CA HIS A 66 -14.43 1.10 -1.78
C HIS A 66 -14.48 0.62 -3.24
N GLY A 67 -13.52 1.01 -4.09
CA GLY A 67 -13.34 0.49 -5.45
C GLY A 67 -12.72 -0.91 -5.49
N SER A 68 -13.00 -1.76 -4.52
CA SER A 68 -12.35 -3.07 -4.29
C SER A 68 -12.36 -4.00 -5.49
N MET A 69 -13.38 -3.93 -6.35
CA MET A 69 -13.42 -4.74 -7.55
C MET A 69 -12.26 -4.47 -8.53
N LEU A 70 -11.62 -3.29 -8.45
CA LEU A 70 -10.40 -3.03 -9.23
C LEU A 70 -9.30 -4.03 -8.86
N ILE A 71 -8.93 -4.10 -7.58
CA ILE A 71 -7.86 -4.98 -7.13
C ILE A 71 -8.27 -6.46 -7.26
N TYR A 72 -9.51 -6.84 -6.99
CA TYR A 72 -9.95 -8.22 -7.16
C TYR A 72 -9.92 -8.67 -8.63
N SER A 73 -10.31 -7.80 -9.57
CA SER A 73 -10.19 -8.08 -10.99
C SER A 73 -8.74 -8.26 -11.41
N LEU A 74 -7.83 -7.41 -10.92
CA LEU A 74 -6.39 -7.50 -11.17
C LEU A 74 -5.81 -8.81 -10.64
N LEU A 75 -6.08 -9.17 -9.39
CA LEU A 75 -5.60 -10.42 -8.79
C LEU A 75 -6.10 -11.64 -9.56
N HIS A 76 -7.39 -11.66 -9.93
CA HIS A 76 -7.96 -12.75 -10.74
C HIS A 76 -7.29 -12.87 -12.10
N LEU A 77 -7.19 -11.76 -12.84
CA LEU A 77 -6.70 -11.75 -14.22
C LEU A 77 -5.20 -12.07 -14.30
N THR A 78 -4.39 -11.58 -13.35
CA THR A 78 -2.93 -11.79 -13.35
C THR A 78 -2.50 -13.15 -12.82
N GLY A 79 -3.42 -13.94 -12.25
CA GLY A 79 -3.18 -15.35 -11.92
C GLY A 79 -2.88 -15.64 -10.45
N PHE A 80 -3.23 -14.74 -9.52
CA PHE A 80 -3.28 -15.07 -8.08
C PHE A 80 -4.36 -16.11 -7.79
N ASP A 81 -4.33 -16.71 -6.59
CA ASP A 81 -5.36 -17.66 -6.14
C ASP A 81 -6.69 -16.96 -5.79
N LEU A 82 -7.28 -16.37 -6.82
CA LEU A 82 -8.61 -15.75 -6.76
C LEU A 82 -9.43 -16.19 -7.98
N SER A 83 -10.34 -17.15 -7.76
CA SER A 83 -11.11 -17.76 -8.84
C SER A 83 -12.24 -16.86 -9.36
N MET A 84 -12.78 -17.19 -10.55
CA MET A 84 -14.00 -16.56 -11.06
C MET A 84 -15.19 -16.76 -10.10
N GLN A 85 -15.21 -17.85 -9.33
CA GLN A 85 -16.25 -18.04 -8.33
C GLN A 85 -16.10 -17.06 -7.16
N ASP A 86 -14.87 -16.76 -6.74
CA ASP A 86 -14.61 -15.74 -5.71
C ASP A 86 -15.07 -14.35 -6.20
N ILE A 87 -14.84 -14.01 -7.46
CA ILE A 87 -15.37 -12.77 -8.08
C ILE A 87 -16.91 -12.76 -8.06
N LYS A 88 -17.56 -13.87 -8.40
CA LYS A 88 -19.03 -14.04 -8.36
C LYS A 88 -19.60 -13.98 -6.95
N ASP A 89 -18.80 -14.23 -5.94
CA ASP A 89 -19.18 -14.22 -4.53
C ASP A 89 -18.84 -12.90 -3.81
N PHE A 90 -18.54 -11.85 -4.59
CA PHE A 90 -18.28 -10.51 -4.09
C PHE A 90 -19.32 -10.07 -3.05
N ARG A 91 -18.83 -9.58 -1.90
CA ARG A 91 -19.63 -9.13 -0.74
C ARG A 91 -20.44 -10.22 -0.03
N LYS A 92 -20.28 -11.49 -0.35
CA LYS A 92 -20.86 -12.56 0.45
C LYS A 92 -20.09 -12.75 1.75
N LEU A 93 -20.77 -13.18 2.78
CA LEU A 93 -20.15 -13.50 4.07
C LEU A 93 -19.07 -14.59 3.89
N HIS A 94 -17.89 -14.37 4.44
CA HIS A 94 -16.71 -15.23 4.35
C HIS A 94 -16.12 -15.41 2.93
N ALA A 95 -16.53 -14.61 1.95
CA ALA A 95 -15.87 -14.61 0.65
C ALA A 95 -14.48 -13.95 0.72
N LYS A 96 -13.53 -14.41 -0.13
CA LYS A 96 -12.23 -13.75 -0.30
C LYS A 96 -12.38 -12.30 -0.80
N THR A 97 -13.47 -12.00 -1.50
CA THR A 97 -13.80 -10.72 -2.10
C THR A 97 -14.77 -9.92 -1.23
N ALA A 98 -14.33 -9.52 -0.05
CA ALA A 98 -15.08 -8.65 0.85
C ALA A 98 -15.43 -7.30 0.18
N GLY A 99 -16.38 -6.55 0.74
CA GLY A 99 -16.81 -5.26 0.18
C GLY A 99 -15.69 -4.22 0.10
N HIS A 100 -14.68 -4.35 0.95
CA HIS A 100 -13.42 -3.61 0.94
C HIS A 100 -12.28 -4.60 1.09
N PRO A 101 -11.07 -4.34 0.54
CA PRO A 101 -9.96 -5.27 0.66
C PRO A 101 -9.54 -5.47 2.12
N GLU A 102 -9.41 -6.73 2.54
CA GLU A 102 -8.93 -7.09 3.88
C GLU A 102 -7.67 -7.94 3.77
N TYR A 103 -6.64 -7.57 4.53
CA TYR A 103 -5.39 -8.30 4.59
C TYR A 103 -5.62 -9.73 5.09
N GLY A 104 -5.04 -10.70 4.39
CA GLY A 104 -5.18 -12.12 4.74
C GLY A 104 -6.41 -12.83 4.15
N TYR A 105 -7.36 -12.12 3.50
CA TYR A 105 -8.50 -12.74 2.83
C TYR A 105 -8.19 -13.24 1.42
N ALA A 106 -7.42 -12.48 0.67
CA ALA A 106 -6.91 -12.88 -0.64
C ALA A 106 -5.43 -12.55 -0.73
N ASP A 107 -4.65 -13.45 -1.35
CA ASP A 107 -3.25 -13.22 -1.65
C ASP A 107 -3.08 -12.02 -2.59
N GLY A 108 -2.07 -11.19 -2.34
CA GLY A 108 -1.83 -9.94 -3.07
C GLY A 108 -2.51 -8.70 -2.47
N ILE A 109 -3.33 -8.85 -1.42
CA ILE A 109 -3.82 -7.71 -0.63
C ILE A 109 -2.75 -7.32 0.40
N GLU A 110 -2.11 -6.19 0.21
CA GLU A 110 -1.00 -5.73 1.06
C GLU A 110 -1.48 -5.09 2.38
N THR A 111 -2.68 -4.54 2.40
CA THR A 111 -3.25 -3.89 3.60
C THR A 111 -4.76 -3.81 3.51
N THR A 112 -5.42 -3.82 4.67
CA THR A 112 -6.86 -3.57 4.78
C THR A 112 -7.13 -2.10 4.49
N THR A 113 -8.03 -1.82 3.52
CA THR A 113 -8.47 -0.47 3.16
C THR A 113 -10.00 -0.37 3.16
N GLY A 114 -10.52 0.83 2.92
CA GLY A 114 -11.95 1.15 3.01
C GLY A 114 -12.15 2.46 3.76
N PRO A 115 -11.61 2.63 4.98
CA PRO A 115 -11.49 3.95 5.57
C PRO A 115 -10.52 4.81 4.74
N LEU A 116 -11.03 5.90 4.16
CA LEU A 116 -10.28 6.74 3.22
C LEU A 116 -9.05 7.39 3.89
N GLY A 117 -8.00 7.65 3.12
CA GLY A 117 -6.74 8.24 3.61
C GLY A 117 -5.81 7.27 4.35
N GLN A 118 -6.30 6.11 4.78
CA GLN A 118 -5.48 5.16 5.55
C GLN A 118 -4.55 4.34 4.66
N GLY A 119 -4.98 3.99 3.44
CA GLY A 119 -4.16 3.24 2.49
C GLY A 119 -2.90 3.98 2.07
N ILE A 120 -2.99 5.28 1.71
CA ILE A 120 -1.80 6.09 1.39
C ILE A 120 -0.86 6.17 2.59
N THR A 121 -1.39 6.26 3.80
CA THR A 121 -0.56 6.34 5.01
C THR A 121 0.17 5.01 5.27
N ASN A 122 -0.48 3.87 5.05
CA ASN A 122 0.19 2.56 5.10
C ASN A 122 1.25 2.43 4.00
N ALA A 123 0.98 2.93 2.78
CA ALA A 123 1.96 2.94 1.69
C ALA A 123 3.21 3.78 2.04
N VAL A 124 3.04 4.92 2.72
CA VAL A 124 4.17 5.70 3.26
C VAL A 124 4.96 4.86 4.27
N GLY A 125 4.29 4.13 5.16
CA GLY A 125 4.94 3.20 6.09
C GLY A 125 5.73 2.10 5.39
N MET A 126 5.19 1.51 4.33
CA MET A 126 5.88 0.51 3.51
C MET A 126 7.12 1.10 2.84
N ALA A 127 7.03 2.31 2.31
CA ALA A 127 8.18 2.99 1.70
C ALA A 127 9.27 3.39 2.72
N ILE A 128 8.89 3.74 3.97
CA ILE A 128 9.85 3.92 5.07
C ILE A 128 10.58 2.60 5.37
N ALA A 129 9.83 1.50 5.42
CA ALA A 129 10.40 0.18 5.68
C ALA A 129 11.38 -0.24 4.57
N GLU A 130 11.00 -0.10 3.31
CA GLU A 130 11.89 -0.37 2.17
C GLU A 130 13.18 0.45 2.27
N ARG A 131 13.07 1.78 2.41
CA ARG A 131 14.23 2.68 2.47
C ARG A 131 15.17 2.32 3.62
N THR A 132 14.62 1.94 4.77
CA THR A 132 15.42 1.58 5.96
C THR A 132 16.07 0.22 5.79
N LEU A 133 15.35 -0.80 5.30
CA LEU A 133 15.93 -2.12 5.01
C LEU A 133 17.02 -2.04 3.94
N ALA A 134 16.79 -1.28 2.87
CA ALA A 134 17.80 -1.07 1.83
C ALA A 134 19.09 -0.47 2.41
N ALA A 135 18.97 0.53 3.30
CA ALA A 135 20.13 1.13 3.96
C ALA A 135 20.86 0.17 4.93
N GLN A 136 20.16 -0.79 5.51
CA GLN A 136 20.73 -1.77 6.45
C GLN A 136 21.38 -2.95 5.72
N PHE A 137 20.74 -3.46 4.66
CA PHE A 137 21.11 -4.72 4.03
C PHE A 137 21.79 -4.61 2.68
N ASN A 138 21.51 -3.58 1.86
CA ASN A 138 22.17 -3.45 0.57
C ASN A 138 23.67 -3.19 0.76
N LYS A 139 24.49 -3.84 -0.07
CA LYS A 139 25.94 -3.70 -0.09
C LYS A 139 26.37 -3.33 -1.53
N PRO A 140 27.54 -2.72 -1.71
CA PRO A 140 28.03 -2.38 -3.04
C PRO A 140 28.00 -3.60 -4.00
N GLY A 141 27.22 -3.48 -5.07
CA GLY A 141 27.02 -4.56 -6.05
C GLY A 141 25.99 -5.64 -5.66
N HIS A 142 25.30 -5.47 -4.54
CA HIS A 142 24.32 -6.42 -4.02
C HIS A 142 23.10 -5.69 -3.46
N ASP A 143 22.24 -5.18 -4.34
CA ASP A 143 20.99 -4.53 -3.98
C ASP A 143 19.87 -5.57 -3.88
N ILE A 144 19.66 -6.12 -2.66
CA ILE A 144 18.67 -7.16 -2.39
C ILE A 144 17.31 -6.58 -1.96
N VAL A 145 17.24 -5.31 -1.59
CA VAL A 145 16.04 -4.56 -1.28
C VAL A 145 15.93 -3.43 -2.29
N ASP A 146 15.10 -3.62 -3.32
CA ASP A 146 14.97 -2.68 -4.44
C ASP A 146 13.57 -2.76 -5.07
N HIS A 147 12.54 -2.45 -4.28
CA HIS A 147 11.16 -2.48 -4.72
C HIS A 147 10.44 -1.15 -4.48
N ASN A 148 9.40 -0.93 -5.26
CA ASN A 148 8.59 0.27 -5.20
C ASN A 148 7.31 0.04 -4.41
N THR A 149 6.72 1.13 -3.93
CA THR A 149 5.37 1.15 -3.39
C THR A 149 4.50 2.03 -4.28
N TYR A 150 3.43 1.45 -4.81
CA TYR A 150 2.44 2.13 -5.64
C TYR A 150 1.11 2.24 -4.89
N VAL A 151 0.46 3.40 -4.95
CA VAL A 151 -0.82 3.61 -4.29
C VAL A 151 -1.80 4.34 -5.19
N PHE A 152 -3.02 3.79 -5.31
CA PHE A 152 -4.14 4.46 -5.97
C PHE A 152 -5.03 5.12 -4.92
N MET A 153 -5.45 6.36 -5.17
CA MET A 153 -6.28 7.14 -4.26
C MET A 153 -7.22 8.06 -5.03
N GLY A 154 -8.41 8.27 -4.51
CA GLY A 154 -9.37 9.23 -5.05
C GLY A 154 -9.44 10.50 -4.20
N ASP A 155 -10.30 11.44 -4.60
CA ASP A 155 -10.51 12.74 -3.96
C ASP A 155 -10.78 12.62 -2.46
N GLY A 156 -11.65 11.69 -2.05
CA GLY A 156 -11.96 11.46 -0.64
C GLY A 156 -10.76 11.03 0.19
N CYS A 157 -9.80 10.29 -0.37
CA CYS A 157 -8.54 9.96 0.32
C CYS A 157 -7.73 11.21 0.60
N LEU A 158 -7.74 12.17 -0.32
CA LEU A 158 -6.97 13.42 -0.23
C LEU A 158 -7.61 14.48 0.67
N MET A 159 -8.93 14.40 0.91
CA MET A 159 -9.65 15.25 1.87
C MET A 159 -9.38 14.86 3.32
N GLU A 160 -9.05 13.58 3.58
CA GLU A 160 -8.76 13.11 4.92
C GLU A 160 -7.50 13.76 5.51
N GLY A 161 -7.59 14.30 6.74
CA GLY A 161 -6.45 14.93 7.43
C GLY A 161 -5.22 14.03 7.54
N LEU A 162 -5.44 12.73 7.64
CA LEU A 162 -4.40 11.71 7.71
C LEU A 162 -3.51 11.70 6.46
N SER A 163 -4.06 11.97 5.26
CA SER A 163 -3.29 12.07 4.03
C SER A 163 -2.29 13.22 4.05
N HIS A 164 -2.66 14.35 4.70
CA HIS A 164 -1.75 15.49 4.89
C HIS A 164 -0.57 15.14 5.80
N GLU A 165 -0.85 14.44 6.92
CA GLU A 165 0.18 14.02 7.87
C GLU A 165 1.22 13.11 7.21
N SER A 166 0.77 12.09 6.50
CA SER A 166 1.64 11.08 5.87
C SER A 166 2.37 11.61 4.64
N SER A 167 1.68 12.37 3.77
CA SER A 167 2.30 12.93 2.57
C SER A 167 3.38 13.96 2.90
N ALA A 168 3.16 14.81 3.92
CA ALA A 168 4.18 15.72 4.41
C ALA A 168 5.42 14.96 4.94
N MET A 169 5.22 13.83 5.63
CA MET A 169 6.32 13.00 6.12
C MET A 169 7.07 12.31 4.98
N ALA A 170 6.36 11.80 3.99
CA ALA A 170 6.96 11.15 2.81
C ALA A 170 7.86 12.12 2.04
N GLY A 171 7.40 13.35 1.79
CA GLY A 171 8.23 14.39 1.16
C GLY A 171 9.43 14.79 2.00
N THR A 172 9.23 14.95 3.32
CA THR A 172 10.33 15.27 4.26
C THR A 172 11.42 14.19 4.24
N LEU A 173 11.04 12.92 4.20
CA LEU A 173 12.00 11.81 4.19
C LEU A 173 12.57 11.50 2.80
N GLY A 174 12.05 12.09 1.74
CA GLY A 174 12.51 11.85 0.37
C GLY A 174 12.29 10.40 -0.07
N LEU A 175 11.05 9.88 0.06
CA LEU A 175 10.74 8.47 -0.25
C LEU A 175 10.60 8.25 -1.76
N GLY A 176 11.72 8.24 -2.49
CA GLY A 176 11.77 8.24 -3.95
C GLY A 176 11.17 6.98 -4.62
N LYS A 177 10.97 5.89 -3.88
CA LYS A 177 10.31 4.68 -4.40
C LYS A 177 8.80 4.61 -4.11
N LEU A 178 8.20 5.71 -3.63
CA LEU A 178 6.76 5.84 -3.46
C LEU A 178 6.15 6.60 -4.63
N THR A 179 5.26 5.95 -5.36
CA THR A 179 4.47 6.57 -6.45
C THR A 179 2.99 6.49 -6.13
N ALA A 180 2.35 7.64 -6.03
CA ALA A 180 0.92 7.77 -5.80
C ALA A 180 0.21 8.22 -7.08
N PHE A 181 -0.95 7.62 -7.37
CA PHE A 181 -1.84 8.01 -8.46
C PHE A 181 -3.09 8.64 -7.85
N TRP A 182 -3.37 9.86 -8.25
CA TRP A 182 -4.62 10.51 -7.89
C TRP A 182 -5.64 10.33 -9.02
N ASP A 183 -6.73 9.63 -8.73
CA ASP A 183 -7.92 9.52 -9.58
C ASP A 183 -8.69 10.83 -9.51
N ASP A 184 -8.28 11.79 -10.33
CA ASP A 184 -8.81 13.14 -10.43
C ASP A 184 -10.01 13.15 -11.39
N ASN A 185 -11.18 12.76 -10.87
CA ASN A 185 -12.43 12.63 -11.62
C ASN A 185 -13.53 13.62 -11.21
N ASP A 186 -13.26 14.51 -10.26
CA ASP A 186 -14.17 15.59 -9.77
C ASP A 186 -15.48 15.08 -9.13
N ILE A 187 -15.59 13.78 -8.79
CA ILE A 187 -16.84 13.22 -8.27
C ILE A 187 -16.64 12.48 -6.95
N SER A 188 -17.44 12.84 -5.96
CA SER A 188 -17.67 12.05 -4.76
C SER A 188 -19.10 11.52 -4.71
N ILE A 189 -19.49 10.87 -3.60
CA ILE A 189 -20.84 10.33 -3.45
C ILE A 189 -21.93 11.42 -3.41
N ASP A 190 -21.58 12.62 -2.97
CA ASP A 190 -22.49 13.76 -2.89
C ASP A 190 -22.54 14.61 -4.19
N GLY A 191 -21.69 14.29 -5.18
CA GLY A 191 -21.63 14.99 -6.46
C GLY A 191 -20.27 15.60 -6.76
N HIS A 192 -20.25 16.72 -7.49
CA HIS A 192 -19.02 17.44 -7.83
C HIS A 192 -18.34 18.03 -6.60
N ILE A 193 -17.02 17.79 -6.48
CA ILE A 193 -16.24 18.18 -5.29
C ILE A 193 -15.84 19.64 -5.22
N SER A 194 -16.12 20.43 -6.26
CA SER A 194 -15.69 21.85 -6.41
C SER A 194 -16.07 22.76 -5.25
N ASP A 195 -17.12 22.40 -4.48
CA ASP A 195 -17.66 23.22 -3.40
C ASP A 195 -17.03 22.91 -2.03
N TRP A 196 -16.29 21.79 -1.90
CA TRP A 196 -15.73 21.36 -0.61
C TRP A 196 -14.30 20.78 -0.66
N MET A 197 -13.66 20.79 -1.81
CA MET A 197 -12.26 20.38 -1.95
C MET A 197 -11.40 21.54 -2.46
N GLU A 198 -10.16 21.61 -1.99
CA GLU A 198 -9.17 22.56 -2.51
C GLU A 198 -8.92 22.35 -4.00
N ARG A 199 -8.67 23.46 -4.71
CA ARG A 199 -8.51 23.47 -6.18
C ARG A 199 -7.14 23.03 -6.66
N ASP A 200 -6.10 23.15 -5.83
CA ASP A 200 -4.70 22.86 -6.23
C ASP A 200 -4.07 21.78 -5.33
N VAL A 201 -4.60 20.57 -5.43
CA VAL A 201 -4.01 19.39 -4.77
C VAL A 201 -2.57 19.17 -5.22
N ALA A 202 -2.27 19.37 -6.49
CA ALA A 202 -0.92 19.21 -7.03
C ALA A 202 0.06 20.18 -6.37
N GLY A 203 -0.29 21.47 -6.24
CA GLY A 203 0.52 22.47 -5.53
C GLY A 203 0.70 22.16 -4.05
N ARG A 204 -0.31 21.56 -3.41
CA ARG A 204 -0.20 21.06 -2.05
C ARG A 204 0.90 20.00 -1.93
N PHE A 205 0.95 19.01 -2.82
CA PHE A 205 1.98 17.97 -2.83
C PHE A 205 3.36 18.53 -3.18
N GLU A 206 3.46 19.47 -4.11
CA GLU A 206 4.70 20.20 -4.37
C GLU A 206 5.23 20.90 -3.11
N SER A 207 4.34 21.51 -2.30
CA SER A 207 4.71 22.14 -1.04
C SER A 207 5.18 21.15 0.02
N TYR A 208 4.78 19.89 -0.05
CA TYR A 208 5.31 18.80 0.79
C TYR A 208 6.67 18.27 0.32
N GLY A 209 7.16 18.73 -0.82
CA GLY A 209 8.44 18.28 -1.41
C GLY A 209 8.32 17.08 -2.34
N TRP A 210 7.12 16.76 -2.83
CA TRP A 210 6.91 15.72 -3.82
C TRP A 210 7.29 16.18 -5.23
N HIS A 211 7.70 15.24 -6.06
CA HIS A 211 7.64 15.36 -7.51
C HIS A 211 6.18 15.18 -7.96
N VAL A 212 5.69 16.07 -8.82
CA VAL A 212 4.29 16.04 -9.26
C VAL A 212 4.21 16.05 -10.79
N ILE A 213 3.54 15.06 -11.34
CA ILE A 213 3.24 14.96 -12.78
C ILE A 213 1.77 15.30 -12.97
N ARG A 214 1.53 16.48 -13.56
CA ARG A 214 0.18 17.07 -13.68
C ARG A 214 -0.51 16.64 -14.97
N ASP A 215 -1.83 16.66 -14.96
CA ASP A 215 -2.70 16.60 -16.14
C ASP A 215 -2.46 15.37 -17.06
N VAL A 216 -2.17 14.21 -16.47
CA VAL A 216 -2.03 12.95 -17.22
C VAL A 216 -3.41 12.44 -17.62
N ASP A 217 -3.66 12.23 -18.92
CA ASP A 217 -4.87 11.55 -19.38
C ASP A 217 -4.84 10.09 -18.92
N GLY A 218 -5.66 9.77 -17.90
CA GLY A 218 -5.76 8.42 -17.32
C GLY A 218 -6.37 7.38 -18.26
N HIS A 219 -6.90 7.80 -19.40
CA HIS A 219 -7.45 6.91 -20.45
C HIS A 219 -6.51 6.75 -21.64
N ASP A 220 -5.37 7.46 -21.67
CA ASP A 220 -4.29 7.27 -22.64
C ASP A 220 -3.16 6.44 -22.03
N ALA A 221 -3.09 5.17 -22.42
CA ALA A 221 -2.07 4.24 -21.94
C ALA A 221 -0.63 4.72 -22.20
N GLY A 222 -0.38 5.47 -23.28
CA GLY A 222 0.94 6.04 -23.58
C GLY A 222 1.31 7.17 -22.62
N ALA A 223 0.35 8.04 -22.29
CA ALA A 223 0.56 9.12 -21.31
C ALA A 223 0.81 8.55 -19.91
N VAL A 224 0.06 7.54 -19.51
CA VAL A 224 0.24 6.85 -18.21
C VAL A 224 1.60 6.15 -18.14
N ASP A 225 2.01 5.42 -19.18
CA ASP A 225 3.32 4.74 -19.28
C ASP A 225 4.48 5.73 -19.16
N ALA A 226 4.40 6.84 -19.87
CA ALA A 226 5.40 7.91 -19.78
C ALA A 226 5.48 8.53 -18.37
N ALA A 227 4.32 8.73 -17.71
CA ALA A 227 4.28 9.27 -16.37
C ALA A 227 4.88 8.30 -15.33
N ILE A 228 4.60 7.01 -15.42
CA ILE A 228 5.20 5.99 -14.54
C ILE A 228 6.72 5.91 -14.76
N THR A 229 7.15 5.95 -16.03
CA THR A 229 8.57 5.96 -16.37
C THR A 229 9.29 7.18 -15.77
N ALA A 230 8.68 8.36 -15.85
CA ALA A 230 9.21 9.58 -15.24
C ALA A 230 9.24 9.50 -13.71
N ALA A 231 8.19 8.92 -13.08
CA ALA A 231 8.14 8.70 -11.65
C ALA A 231 9.26 7.76 -11.17
N LYS A 232 9.52 6.67 -11.89
CA LYS A 232 10.62 5.72 -11.57
C LYS A 232 12.02 6.33 -11.76
N ALA A 233 12.15 7.34 -12.59
CA ALA A 233 13.40 8.07 -12.78
C ALA A 233 13.69 9.08 -11.65
N GLU A 234 12.67 9.52 -10.92
CA GLU A 234 12.81 10.39 -9.75
C GLU A 234 13.11 9.55 -8.51
N THR A 235 14.34 9.58 -8.05
CA THR A 235 14.80 8.73 -6.92
C THR A 235 14.93 9.46 -5.59
N ALA A 236 14.83 10.80 -5.61
CA ALA A 236 15.05 11.63 -4.42
C ALA A 236 13.74 12.05 -3.73
N LYS A 237 12.61 11.98 -4.44
CA LYS A 237 11.32 12.47 -3.97
C LYS A 237 10.21 11.45 -4.27
N PRO A 238 9.21 11.31 -3.40
CA PRO A 238 8.00 10.59 -3.76
C PRO A 238 7.29 11.30 -4.93
N THR A 239 6.60 10.54 -5.78
CA THR A 239 5.92 11.09 -6.96
C THR A 239 4.41 10.99 -6.83
N LEU A 240 3.70 12.10 -7.10
CA LEU A 240 2.26 12.13 -7.36
C LEU A 240 2.01 12.24 -8.85
N ILE A 241 1.26 11.30 -9.42
CA ILE A 241 0.75 11.37 -10.79
C ILE A 241 -0.73 11.78 -10.70
N CYS A 242 -1.05 12.98 -11.19
CA CYS A 242 -2.43 13.48 -11.26
C CYS A 242 -3.08 12.95 -12.54
N THR A 243 -3.90 11.91 -12.42
CA THR A 243 -4.53 11.24 -13.56
C THR A 243 -5.97 11.72 -13.73
N LYS A 244 -6.23 12.45 -14.81
CA LYS A 244 -7.59 12.84 -15.21
C LYS A 244 -8.34 11.62 -15.72
N THR A 245 -9.43 11.28 -15.05
CA THR A 245 -10.26 10.14 -15.42
C THR A 245 -11.73 10.52 -15.49
N THR A 246 -12.54 9.58 -15.95
CA THR A 246 -14.01 9.68 -15.93
C THR A 246 -14.53 8.53 -15.08
N ILE A 247 -15.13 8.85 -13.94
CA ILE A 247 -15.77 7.84 -13.10
C ILE A 247 -16.84 7.09 -13.90
N GLY A 248 -16.89 5.75 -13.81
CA GLY A 248 -17.85 4.95 -14.59
C GLY A 248 -17.58 4.95 -16.10
N PHE A 249 -16.32 5.13 -16.53
CA PHE A 249 -15.92 5.17 -17.93
C PHE A 249 -16.51 4.01 -18.73
N GLY A 250 -17.13 4.33 -19.86
CA GLY A 250 -17.82 3.39 -20.75
C GLY A 250 -19.33 3.28 -20.49
N SER A 251 -19.85 3.79 -19.38
CA SER A 251 -21.30 3.87 -19.13
C SER A 251 -21.88 5.08 -19.88
N PRO A 252 -22.74 4.92 -20.86
CA PRO A 252 -23.17 6.04 -21.71
C PRO A 252 -24.04 7.05 -20.99
N ASN A 253 -24.79 6.65 -19.95
CA ASN A 253 -25.73 7.54 -19.26
C ASN A 253 -25.30 7.91 -17.85
N LEU A 254 -24.38 7.17 -17.21
CA LEU A 254 -24.00 7.38 -15.80
C LEU A 254 -22.55 7.83 -15.61
N CYS A 255 -21.65 7.69 -16.63
CA CYS A 255 -20.28 8.13 -16.51
C CYS A 255 -20.17 9.63 -16.19
N GLY A 256 -19.15 10.01 -15.38
CA GLY A 256 -18.97 11.38 -14.94
C GLY A 256 -20.00 11.88 -13.93
N THR A 257 -20.81 10.98 -13.36
CA THR A 257 -21.83 11.34 -12.37
C THR A 257 -21.67 10.55 -11.07
N HIS A 258 -22.19 11.07 -9.98
CA HIS A 258 -22.22 10.38 -8.70
C HIS A 258 -23.10 9.11 -8.69
N ASN A 259 -23.99 8.94 -9.66
CA ASN A 259 -24.90 7.80 -9.72
C ASN A 259 -24.19 6.46 -9.94
N CYS A 260 -23.02 6.46 -10.59
CA CYS A 260 -22.19 5.25 -10.74
C CYS A 260 -21.14 5.10 -9.63
N HIS A 261 -21.06 6.02 -8.66
CA HIS A 261 -20.04 5.98 -7.61
C HIS A 261 -20.21 4.74 -6.73
N GLY A 262 -21.36 4.59 -6.08
CA GLY A 262 -21.59 3.60 -5.03
C GLY A 262 -22.84 2.75 -5.18
N ALA A 263 -23.32 2.56 -6.40
CA ALA A 263 -24.52 1.77 -6.71
C ALA A 263 -24.32 0.90 -7.96
N PRO A 264 -25.04 -0.24 -8.08
CA PRO A 264 -25.11 -1.00 -9.31
C PRO A 264 -25.61 -0.13 -10.47
N LEU A 265 -25.09 -0.34 -11.67
CA LEU A 265 -25.50 0.44 -12.87
C LEU A 265 -26.92 0.10 -13.32
N GLY A 266 -27.40 -1.10 -13.03
CA GLY A 266 -28.66 -1.66 -13.55
C GLY A 266 -28.45 -2.40 -14.88
N ASP A 267 -29.34 -3.36 -15.15
CA ASP A 267 -29.19 -4.30 -16.28
C ASP A 267 -29.20 -3.57 -17.64
N GLU A 268 -30.05 -2.57 -17.81
CA GLU A 268 -30.14 -1.78 -19.05
C GLU A 268 -28.85 -0.98 -19.30
N GLU A 269 -28.31 -0.33 -18.26
CA GLU A 269 -27.09 0.44 -18.37
C GLU A 269 -25.87 -0.46 -18.61
N ILE A 270 -25.81 -1.63 -17.97
CA ILE A 270 -24.75 -2.63 -18.21
C ILE A 270 -24.77 -3.10 -19.67
N ALA A 271 -25.94 -3.38 -20.23
CA ALA A 271 -26.08 -3.75 -21.64
C ALA A 271 -25.59 -2.63 -22.57
N ALA A 272 -25.95 -1.38 -22.26
CA ALA A 272 -25.49 -0.21 -23.01
C ALA A 272 -23.97 -0.01 -22.87
N THR A 273 -23.42 -0.18 -21.66
CA THR A 273 -21.99 -0.09 -21.37
C THR A 273 -21.19 -1.14 -22.13
N ARG A 274 -21.64 -2.40 -22.17
CA ARG A 274 -20.99 -3.45 -22.98
C ARG A 274 -20.90 -3.05 -24.43
N LYS A 275 -22.00 -2.53 -25.01
CA LYS A 275 -22.05 -2.06 -26.39
C LYS A 275 -21.07 -0.89 -26.62
N GLU A 276 -21.02 0.08 -25.71
CA GLU A 276 -20.11 1.24 -25.79
C GLU A 276 -18.64 0.81 -25.74
N LEU A 277 -18.31 -0.14 -24.86
CA LEU A 277 -16.97 -0.69 -24.71
C LEU A 277 -16.57 -1.67 -25.84
N GLY A 278 -17.52 -2.09 -26.70
CA GLY A 278 -17.30 -3.18 -27.66
C GLY A 278 -17.02 -4.53 -27.00
N TRP A 279 -17.62 -4.78 -25.85
CA TRP A 279 -17.43 -5.98 -25.03
C TRP A 279 -18.64 -6.93 -25.16
N ASP A 280 -18.63 -7.77 -26.20
CA ASP A 280 -19.77 -8.62 -26.60
C ASP A 280 -19.83 -9.98 -25.84
N HIS A 281 -19.14 -10.08 -24.66
CA HIS A 281 -19.11 -11.29 -23.87
C HIS A 281 -20.19 -11.27 -22.78
N ALA A 282 -20.64 -12.46 -22.38
CA ALA A 282 -21.61 -12.61 -21.29
C ALA A 282 -21.04 -12.16 -19.93
N PRO A 283 -21.89 -11.89 -18.92
CA PRO A 283 -21.42 -11.59 -17.58
C PRO A 283 -20.45 -12.66 -17.04
N PHE A 284 -19.32 -12.21 -16.49
CA PHE A 284 -18.23 -13.06 -15.97
C PHE A 284 -17.55 -13.96 -17.02
N GLU A 285 -17.74 -13.70 -18.29
CA GLU A 285 -17.01 -14.36 -19.36
C GLU A 285 -15.83 -13.51 -19.80
N ILE A 286 -14.62 -14.07 -19.68
CA ILE A 286 -13.36 -13.44 -20.10
C ILE A 286 -12.76 -14.31 -21.19
N PRO A 287 -12.46 -13.76 -22.38
CA PRO A 287 -11.85 -14.51 -23.48
C PRO A 287 -10.44 -15.01 -23.17
N ASP A 288 -10.04 -16.13 -23.74
CA ASP A 288 -8.71 -16.72 -23.54
C ASP A 288 -7.57 -15.79 -23.96
N ASN A 289 -7.75 -14.98 -25.01
CA ASN A 289 -6.74 -13.99 -25.41
C ASN A 289 -6.57 -12.87 -24.39
N VAL A 290 -7.61 -12.51 -23.65
CA VAL A 290 -7.56 -11.54 -22.57
C VAL A 290 -6.85 -12.14 -21.35
N TYR A 291 -7.19 -13.37 -20.95
CA TYR A 291 -6.44 -14.09 -19.91
C TYR A 291 -4.96 -14.20 -20.26
N SER A 292 -4.64 -14.59 -21.51
CA SER A 292 -3.25 -14.69 -21.97
C SER A 292 -2.52 -13.34 -21.95
N GLY A 293 -3.23 -12.23 -22.13
CA GLY A 293 -2.66 -10.89 -22.07
C GLY A 293 -2.43 -10.38 -20.64
N TRP A 294 -3.10 -10.97 -19.67
CA TRP A 294 -2.99 -10.63 -18.24
C TRP A 294 -2.11 -11.61 -17.44
N ASP A 295 -1.96 -12.87 -17.90
CA ASP A 295 -1.25 -13.90 -17.13
C ASP A 295 0.20 -13.50 -16.87
N HIS A 296 0.51 -13.25 -15.59
CA HIS A 296 1.82 -12.77 -15.13
C HIS A 296 2.67 -13.87 -14.48
N LYS A 297 2.21 -15.13 -14.47
CA LYS A 297 2.89 -16.22 -13.74
C LYS A 297 4.30 -16.49 -14.23
N GLU A 298 4.50 -16.54 -15.55
CA GLU A 298 5.81 -16.80 -16.13
C GLU A 298 6.78 -15.63 -15.91
N GLN A 299 6.30 -14.39 -16.14
CA GLN A 299 7.11 -13.19 -15.89
C GLN A 299 7.46 -13.06 -14.41
N GLY A 300 6.49 -13.22 -13.51
CA GLY A 300 6.70 -13.12 -12.07
C GLY A 300 7.68 -14.17 -11.55
N ALA A 301 7.59 -15.41 -12.05
CA ALA A 301 8.54 -16.46 -11.73
C ALA A 301 9.96 -16.14 -12.24
N THR A 302 10.07 -15.51 -13.41
CA THR A 302 11.36 -15.07 -13.99
C THR A 302 11.98 -13.94 -13.14
N ASP A 303 11.20 -12.95 -12.77
CA ASP A 303 11.66 -11.82 -11.95
C ASP A 303 12.13 -12.28 -10.56
N GLU A 304 11.37 -13.18 -9.93
CA GLU A 304 11.75 -13.75 -8.64
C GLU A 304 12.99 -14.63 -8.76
N ALA A 305 13.14 -15.45 -9.82
CA ALA A 305 14.34 -16.24 -10.04
C ALA A 305 15.58 -15.36 -10.20
N ALA A 306 15.49 -14.24 -10.93
CA ALA A 306 16.58 -13.29 -11.05
C ALA A 306 16.96 -12.64 -9.70
N TRP A 307 15.97 -12.35 -8.84
CA TRP A 307 16.24 -11.89 -7.49
C TRP A 307 16.86 -12.99 -6.62
N ASN A 308 16.40 -14.24 -6.72
CA ASN A 308 16.97 -15.36 -5.99
C ASN A 308 18.46 -15.58 -6.33
N ASP A 309 18.85 -15.39 -7.59
CA ASP A 309 20.25 -15.44 -8.01
C ASP A 309 21.09 -14.30 -7.36
N LYS A 310 20.56 -13.09 -7.32
CA LYS A 310 21.18 -11.96 -6.59
C LYS A 310 21.33 -12.27 -5.10
N PHE A 311 20.27 -12.79 -4.48
CA PHE A 311 20.27 -13.13 -3.07
C PHE A 311 21.24 -14.27 -2.74
N ALA A 312 21.37 -15.28 -3.62
CA ALA A 312 22.36 -16.34 -3.47
C ALA A 312 23.80 -15.80 -3.51
N ALA A 313 24.09 -14.85 -4.42
CA ALA A 313 25.38 -14.17 -4.47
C ALA A 313 25.64 -13.33 -3.22
N TYR A 314 24.61 -12.59 -2.74
CA TYR A 314 24.66 -11.86 -1.48
C TYR A 314 24.95 -12.78 -0.29
N LYS A 315 24.23 -13.90 -0.18
CA LYS A 315 24.38 -14.89 0.89
C LYS A 315 25.79 -15.52 0.92
N ALA A 316 26.38 -15.72 -0.26
CA ALA A 316 27.77 -16.22 -0.36
C ALA A 316 28.79 -15.17 0.11
N ALA A 317 28.54 -13.88 -0.14
CA ALA A 317 29.44 -12.79 0.22
C ALA A 317 29.23 -12.27 1.67
N PHE A 318 27.99 -12.28 2.16
CA PHE A 318 27.57 -11.71 3.45
C PHE A 318 26.63 -12.68 4.19
N PRO A 319 27.10 -13.87 4.63
CA PRO A 319 26.23 -14.93 5.17
C PRO A 319 25.49 -14.54 6.46
N GLU A 320 26.09 -13.71 7.31
CA GLU A 320 25.47 -13.25 8.56
C GLU A 320 24.32 -12.25 8.26
N ASP A 321 24.57 -11.26 7.40
CA ASP A 321 23.55 -10.30 6.97
C ASP A 321 22.40 -11.01 6.23
N ALA A 322 22.69 -12.00 5.40
CA ALA A 322 21.67 -12.79 4.69
C ALA A 322 20.79 -13.59 5.65
N SER A 323 21.40 -14.25 6.65
CA SER A 323 20.64 -14.97 7.67
C SER A 323 19.76 -14.05 8.50
N GLU A 324 20.25 -12.88 8.85
CA GLU A 324 19.48 -11.87 9.57
C GLU A 324 18.34 -11.31 8.73
N PHE A 325 18.56 -11.05 7.44
CA PHE A 325 17.50 -10.63 6.52
C PHE A 325 16.40 -11.70 6.40
N GLU A 326 16.77 -12.96 6.17
CA GLU A 326 15.83 -14.10 6.12
C GLU A 326 15.01 -14.19 7.41
N ARG A 327 15.66 -14.13 8.58
CA ARG A 327 15.01 -14.18 9.91
C ARG A 327 13.99 -13.07 10.07
N ARG A 328 14.39 -11.82 9.74
CA ARG A 328 13.49 -10.66 9.88
C ARG A 328 12.29 -10.73 8.93
N MET A 329 12.51 -11.15 7.69
CA MET A 329 11.42 -11.26 6.71
C MET A 329 10.47 -12.43 7.05
N ALA A 330 10.96 -13.49 7.72
CA ALA A 330 10.12 -14.54 8.28
C ALA A 330 9.34 -14.10 9.54
N GLY A 331 9.74 -12.99 10.18
CA GLY A 331 9.15 -12.51 11.42
C GLY A 331 9.64 -13.24 12.69
N ASP A 332 10.64 -14.11 12.55
CA ASP A 332 11.18 -14.91 13.64
C ASP A 332 11.96 -14.06 14.66
N LEU A 333 11.87 -14.41 15.93
CA LEU A 333 12.70 -13.83 16.98
C LEU A 333 14.11 -14.41 16.97
N PRO A 334 15.13 -13.65 17.42
CA PRO A 334 16.47 -14.21 17.70
C PRO A 334 16.40 -15.39 18.69
N ALA A 335 17.23 -16.38 18.49
CA ALA A 335 17.16 -17.65 19.24
C ALA A 335 17.33 -17.51 20.76
N ASP A 336 18.04 -16.48 21.22
CA ASP A 336 18.32 -16.19 22.63
C ASP A 336 17.35 -15.15 23.24
N PHE A 337 16.43 -14.58 22.45
CA PHE A 337 15.57 -13.48 22.88
C PHE A 337 14.73 -13.83 24.13
N GLU A 338 14.04 -14.96 24.13
CA GLU A 338 13.21 -15.38 25.27
C GLU A 338 14.04 -15.57 26.54
N VAL A 339 15.19 -16.23 26.42
CA VAL A 339 16.07 -16.51 27.56
C VAL A 339 16.61 -15.23 28.18
N GLU A 340 17.02 -14.25 27.37
CA GLU A 340 17.54 -12.98 27.87
C GLU A 340 16.42 -12.12 28.48
N MET A 341 15.22 -12.14 27.88
CA MET A 341 14.06 -11.44 28.45
C MET A 341 13.59 -12.06 29.77
N ASP A 342 13.63 -13.37 29.93
CA ASP A 342 13.34 -14.04 31.20
C ASP A 342 14.31 -13.62 32.30
N LYS A 343 15.60 -13.46 31.99
CA LYS A 343 16.60 -12.93 32.91
C LYS A 343 16.28 -11.49 33.34
N PHE A 344 15.91 -10.63 32.36
CA PHE A 344 15.51 -9.26 32.64
C PHE A 344 14.28 -9.19 33.56
N ILE A 345 13.26 -10.04 33.30
CA ILE A 345 12.04 -10.12 34.11
C ILE A 345 12.38 -10.58 35.54
N ALA A 346 13.16 -11.65 35.70
CA ALA A 346 13.55 -12.20 36.98
C ALA A 346 14.36 -11.17 37.80
N GLN A 347 15.28 -10.45 37.16
CA GLN A 347 16.05 -9.39 37.82
C GLN A 347 15.14 -8.24 38.25
N THR A 348 14.21 -7.80 37.38
CA THR A 348 13.24 -6.73 37.73
C THR A 348 12.36 -7.13 38.92
N GLN A 349 11.92 -8.39 38.97
CA GLN A 349 11.15 -8.92 40.10
C GLN A 349 11.95 -8.97 41.42
N THR A 350 13.26 -9.21 41.33
CA THR A 350 14.16 -9.22 42.47
C THR A 350 14.41 -7.80 43.00
N ASP A 351 14.66 -6.86 42.09
CA ASP A 351 15.01 -5.47 42.42
C ASP A 351 13.79 -4.65 42.88
N MET A 352 12.60 -5.03 42.44
CA MET A 352 11.30 -4.36 42.72
C MET A 352 11.40 -2.81 42.65
N PRO A 353 11.84 -2.23 41.53
CA PRO A 353 12.13 -0.80 41.46
C PRO A 353 10.85 0.03 41.62
N ASN A 354 10.88 1.03 42.50
CA ASN A 354 9.78 1.99 42.62
C ASN A 354 9.99 3.17 41.67
N ILE A 355 9.53 3.01 40.43
CA ILE A 355 9.74 3.94 39.33
C ILE A 355 8.44 4.27 38.60
N ALA A 356 8.42 5.38 37.83
CA ALA A 356 7.29 5.73 36.97
C ALA A 356 7.12 4.69 35.85
N SER A 357 5.89 4.44 35.41
CA SER A 357 5.57 3.48 34.35
C SER A 357 6.33 3.76 33.03
N ARG A 358 6.51 5.03 32.65
CA ARG A 358 7.34 5.41 31.50
C ARG A 358 8.81 4.97 31.65
N LYS A 359 9.37 4.99 32.88
CA LYS A 359 10.72 4.51 33.14
C LYS A 359 10.80 2.99 33.08
N ALA A 360 9.77 2.29 33.56
CA ALA A 360 9.67 0.83 33.43
C ALA A 360 9.62 0.44 31.94
N SER A 361 8.83 1.15 31.14
CA SER A 361 8.79 0.96 29.67
C SER A 361 10.17 1.22 29.04
N GLN A 362 10.86 2.31 29.39
CA GLN A 362 12.22 2.57 28.88
C GLN A 362 13.20 1.46 29.25
N ASN A 363 13.15 0.95 30.48
CA ASN A 363 14.03 -0.14 30.89
C ASN A 363 13.77 -1.42 30.07
N ALA A 364 12.51 -1.70 29.71
CA ALA A 364 12.17 -2.81 28.82
C ALA A 364 12.71 -2.57 27.39
N ILE A 365 12.56 -1.36 26.85
CA ILE A 365 13.11 -0.99 25.53
C ILE A 365 14.63 -1.10 25.54
N GLU A 366 15.31 -0.65 26.60
CA GLU A 366 16.76 -0.77 26.78
C GLU A 366 17.23 -2.23 26.81
N ALA A 367 16.43 -3.12 27.43
CA ALA A 367 16.73 -4.56 27.46
C ALA A 367 16.49 -5.25 26.12
N MET A 368 15.42 -4.88 25.40
CA MET A 368 15.07 -5.47 24.10
C MET A 368 15.96 -4.97 22.96
N GLY A 369 16.36 -3.69 22.97
CA GLY A 369 17.03 -3.03 21.87
C GLY A 369 18.26 -3.76 21.34
N PRO A 370 19.20 -4.20 22.20
CA PRO A 370 20.37 -4.96 21.76
C PRO A 370 20.03 -6.35 21.20
N LEU A 371 18.88 -6.93 21.59
CA LEU A 371 18.46 -8.27 21.20
C LEU A 371 17.67 -8.27 19.91
N LEU A 372 16.98 -7.15 19.58
CA LEU A 372 16.07 -7.02 18.43
C LEU A 372 16.57 -5.92 17.48
N PRO A 373 17.51 -6.22 16.57
CA PRO A 373 17.99 -5.24 15.59
C PRO A 373 16.87 -4.69 14.69
N GLU A 374 15.76 -5.44 14.52
CA GLU A 374 14.55 -5.04 13.80
C GLU A 374 13.60 -4.14 14.62
N MET A 375 13.90 -3.89 15.90
CA MET A 375 13.04 -3.03 16.71
C MET A 375 13.15 -1.58 16.26
N PHE A 376 12.03 -1.03 15.80
CA PHE A 376 11.95 0.33 15.26
C PHE A 376 10.99 1.17 16.12
N GLY A 377 11.49 2.23 16.70
CA GLY A 377 10.77 3.05 17.65
C GLY A 377 10.38 4.43 17.13
N GLY A 378 9.51 5.11 17.88
CA GLY A 378 9.16 6.49 17.61
C GLY A 378 8.23 7.10 18.65
N SER A 379 8.05 8.40 18.56
CA SER A 379 7.10 9.12 19.40
C SER A 379 6.47 10.28 18.65
N ALA A 380 5.22 10.59 18.98
CA ALA A 380 4.50 11.77 18.50
C ALA A 380 4.95 13.01 19.26
N ASP A 381 6.21 13.43 19.01
CA ASP A 381 6.89 14.59 19.62
C ASP A 381 7.02 14.57 21.15
N LEU A 382 6.98 13.37 21.76
CA LEU A 382 7.01 13.20 23.22
C LEU A 382 8.18 12.31 23.70
N THR A 383 9.24 12.13 22.92
CA THR A 383 10.37 11.23 23.23
C THR A 383 10.91 11.43 24.63
N GLY A 384 11.21 12.67 25.02
CA GLY A 384 11.75 12.99 26.34
C GLY A 384 10.75 12.84 27.50
N SER A 385 9.44 12.98 27.20
CA SER A 385 8.37 12.84 28.18
C SER A 385 7.94 11.38 28.38
N ASN A 386 7.92 10.61 27.31
CA ASN A 386 7.52 9.20 27.32
C ASN A 386 8.70 8.26 27.57
N LEU A 387 9.95 8.74 27.46
CA LEU A 387 11.17 7.95 27.60
C LEU A 387 11.19 6.78 26.60
N THR A 388 11.01 7.06 25.32
CA THR A 388 10.89 6.04 24.27
C THR A 388 12.17 5.78 23.49
N ASN A 389 13.22 6.53 23.76
CA ASN A 389 14.57 6.26 23.28
C ASN A 389 15.36 5.37 24.24
N TRP A 390 16.38 4.72 23.73
CA TRP A 390 17.31 3.86 24.45
C TRP A 390 18.76 4.17 24.03
N SER A 391 19.75 3.55 24.68
CA SER A 391 21.19 3.87 24.46
C SER A 391 21.66 3.63 23.02
N GLY A 392 21.08 2.66 22.31
CA GLY A 392 21.38 2.36 20.91
C GLY A 392 20.45 3.07 19.90
N THR A 393 19.71 4.11 20.32
CA THR A 393 18.84 4.86 19.40
C THR A 393 19.62 5.59 18.31
N VAL A 394 19.32 5.28 17.04
CA VAL A 394 19.82 5.98 15.86
C VAL A 394 18.63 6.53 15.08
N LYS A 395 18.57 7.84 14.87
CA LYS A 395 17.44 8.47 14.18
C LYS A 395 17.49 8.25 12.67
N VAL A 396 16.35 7.88 12.11
CA VAL A 396 16.06 7.99 10.67
C VAL A 396 15.72 9.45 10.36
N THR A 397 16.40 10.01 9.36
CA THR A 397 16.25 11.40 8.90
C THR A 397 16.29 11.43 7.37
N PRO A 398 16.05 12.57 6.71
CA PRO A 398 16.29 12.69 5.26
C PRO A 398 17.69 12.22 4.83
N ASP A 399 18.71 12.55 5.62
CA ASP A 399 20.13 12.26 5.31
C ASP A 399 20.62 10.91 5.88
N ASN A 400 19.83 10.25 6.72
CA ASN A 400 20.19 8.98 7.32
C ASN A 400 19.00 8.00 7.29
N ALA A 401 19.05 7.05 6.40
CA ALA A 401 18.06 5.97 6.33
C ALA A 401 18.40 4.78 7.27
N ASN A 402 19.69 4.64 7.64
CA ASN A 402 20.15 3.53 8.48
C ASN A 402 19.96 3.87 9.98
N GLY A 403 18.72 3.70 10.45
CA GLY A 403 18.36 3.97 11.85
C GLY A 403 17.28 3.02 12.35
N ASN A 404 16.91 3.21 13.62
CA ASN A 404 15.93 2.39 14.34
C ASN A 404 14.90 3.24 15.10
N TYR A 405 14.87 4.55 14.84
CA TYR A 405 13.99 5.48 15.55
C TYR A 405 13.57 6.65 14.65
N ILE A 406 12.31 7.01 14.67
CA ILE A 406 11.79 8.15 13.90
C ILE A 406 11.05 9.14 14.80
N SER A 407 11.27 10.43 14.57
CA SER A 407 10.49 11.50 15.18
C SER A 407 9.25 11.75 14.31
N TRP A 408 8.08 11.24 14.74
CA TRP A 408 6.85 11.34 13.96
C TRP A 408 6.27 12.75 13.91
N GLY A 409 6.71 13.63 14.84
CA GLY A 409 6.04 14.91 15.08
C GLY A 409 4.68 14.73 15.75
N VAL A 410 3.89 15.80 15.87
CA VAL A 410 2.55 15.76 16.48
C VAL A 410 1.57 15.17 15.45
N ARG A 411 1.61 13.85 15.27
CA ARG A 411 0.84 13.08 14.26
C ARG A 411 0.51 11.69 14.79
N GLU A 412 -0.29 11.58 15.84
CA GLU A 412 -0.62 10.29 16.45
C GLU A 412 -1.28 9.33 15.45
N PHE A 413 -2.23 9.83 14.66
CA PHE A 413 -2.96 9.03 13.68
C PHE A 413 -2.05 8.58 12.53
N GLY A 414 -1.27 9.52 11.98
CA GLY A 414 -0.28 9.22 10.94
C GLY A 414 0.80 8.26 11.43
N MET A 415 1.35 8.48 12.64
CA MET A 415 2.32 7.58 13.27
C MET A 415 1.80 6.15 13.30
N ALA A 416 0.60 5.94 13.84
CA ALA A 416 0.06 4.59 14.03
C ALA A 416 -0.20 3.89 12.69
N HIS A 417 -0.72 4.58 11.67
CA HIS A 417 -0.92 3.99 10.36
C HIS A 417 0.38 3.75 9.58
N MET A 418 1.36 4.67 9.65
CA MET A 418 2.65 4.41 9.03
C MET A 418 3.35 3.21 9.68
N MET A 419 3.22 3.04 11.00
CA MET A 419 3.71 1.83 11.68
C MET A 419 2.97 0.57 11.22
N ASN A 420 1.66 0.61 11.01
CA ASN A 420 0.92 -0.51 10.42
C ASN A 420 1.49 -0.88 9.05
N GLY A 421 1.78 0.10 8.20
CA GLY A 421 2.42 -0.11 6.91
C GLY A 421 3.79 -0.76 7.01
N MET A 422 4.62 -0.33 7.96
CA MET A 422 5.95 -0.93 8.21
C MET A 422 5.85 -2.40 8.64
N VAL A 423 4.90 -2.74 9.52
CA VAL A 423 4.69 -4.13 9.98
C VAL A 423 4.20 -5.01 8.82
N LEU A 424 3.23 -4.52 8.03
CA LEU A 424 2.70 -5.25 6.88
C LEU A 424 3.75 -5.46 5.77
N HIS A 425 4.69 -4.51 5.62
CA HIS A 425 5.83 -4.68 4.72
C HIS A 425 6.72 -5.85 5.15
N GLY A 426 6.92 -6.04 6.45
CA GLY A 426 7.83 -7.02 7.02
C GLY A 426 9.23 -6.45 7.35
N GLY A 427 10.01 -7.22 8.11
CA GLY A 427 11.38 -6.89 8.48
C GLY A 427 11.53 -5.99 9.71
N PHE A 428 10.43 -5.50 10.31
CA PHE A 428 10.43 -4.64 11.48
C PHE A 428 9.42 -5.08 12.55
N LYS A 429 9.80 -4.85 13.81
CA LYS A 429 8.91 -4.85 14.97
C LYS A 429 8.84 -3.43 15.50
N VAL A 430 7.68 -2.79 15.39
CA VAL A 430 7.54 -1.36 15.64
C VAL A 430 6.94 -1.05 17.01
N TYR A 431 7.32 0.09 17.58
CA TYR A 431 6.62 0.69 18.71
C TYR A 431 6.50 2.20 18.51
N GLY A 432 5.37 2.75 18.94
CA GLY A 432 5.12 4.20 18.91
C GLY A 432 4.55 4.67 20.23
N ALA A 433 4.78 5.93 20.56
CA ALA A 433 4.34 6.47 21.82
C ALA A 433 3.73 7.86 21.71
N THR A 434 2.74 8.05 22.57
CA THR A 434 2.14 9.34 22.88
C THR A 434 1.63 9.32 24.34
N PHE A 435 1.07 10.41 24.85
CA PHE A 435 0.39 10.36 26.14
C PHE A 435 -0.89 9.52 26.07
N PHE A 436 -1.25 8.88 27.17
CA PHE A 436 -2.35 7.91 27.23
C PHE A 436 -3.66 8.44 26.62
N MET A 437 -4.07 9.67 26.97
CA MET A 437 -5.32 10.23 26.44
C MET A 437 -5.24 10.53 24.93
N PHE A 438 -4.05 10.73 24.37
CA PHE A 438 -3.88 10.99 22.93
C PHE A 438 -3.99 9.71 22.07
N MET A 439 -4.12 8.54 22.71
CA MET A 439 -4.53 7.31 22.05
C MET A 439 -5.85 7.50 21.28
N GLU A 440 -6.73 8.39 21.75
CA GLU A 440 -8.00 8.69 21.08
C GLU A 440 -7.80 9.26 19.67
N PHE A 441 -6.72 10.01 19.41
CA PHE A 441 -6.39 10.51 18.07
C PHE A 441 -6.00 9.38 17.11
N MET A 442 -5.42 8.28 17.59
CA MET A 442 -5.00 7.15 16.76
C MET A 442 -5.92 5.91 16.88
N ARG A 443 -7.07 6.02 17.54
CA ARG A 443 -7.96 4.90 17.84
C ARG A 443 -8.32 4.06 16.62
N ASN A 444 -8.62 4.69 15.48
CA ASN A 444 -8.97 3.94 14.28
C ASN A 444 -7.75 3.19 13.69
N ALA A 445 -6.55 3.72 13.81
CA ALA A 445 -5.33 3.02 13.40
C ALA A 445 -5.10 1.76 14.25
N LEU A 446 -5.33 1.84 15.56
CA LEU A 446 -5.24 0.68 16.46
C LEU A 446 -6.30 -0.38 16.11
N ARG A 447 -7.52 0.07 15.77
CA ARG A 447 -8.56 -0.84 15.26
C ARG A 447 -8.11 -1.55 13.98
N MET A 448 -7.51 -0.84 13.04
CA MET A 448 -7.00 -1.41 11.80
C MET A 448 -5.81 -2.35 12.01
N SER A 449 -5.03 -2.15 13.09
CA SER A 449 -3.98 -3.12 13.48
C SER A 449 -4.55 -4.45 13.95
N ALA A 450 -5.79 -4.45 14.43
CA ALA A 450 -6.47 -5.66 14.91
C ALA A 450 -7.26 -6.39 13.80
N LEU A 451 -7.46 -5.75 12.66
CA LEU A 451 -8.09 -6.33 11.47
C LEU A 451 -7.06 -7.02 10.59
#